data_cf48058d251809990c9660ad759bdb76
#
_entry.id   cf48058d251809990c9660ad759bdb76
#
_cell.length_a   1.000
_cell.length_b   1.000
_cell.length_c   1.000
_cell.angle_alpha   90.00
_cell.angle_beta   90.00
_cell.angle_gamma   90.00
#
_symmetry.space_group_name_H-M   'P 1'
#
loop_
_entity.id
_entity.type
_entity.pdbx_description
1 polymer ?
#
loop_
_entity_poly.entity_id
_entity_poly.type
_entity_poly.pdbx_seq_one_letter_code
_entity_poly.pdbx_strand_id
1 'polypeptide(L)'
;MERPSVRSYSIRGSRITEAQRAAKDALQKVHGIEFTQQEINLSEIFPKSDKVIMEIGFGMGEATAIIAKNHPNNGYIAVDVHPPGIGKLLARIVENDLTNLKVIEEDVHVVLQHMIPDESLDGIHLFFPDPWPKKKHNKRRIVNEGFLALIHPKITKGGFIHIATDWVPYAESIQEVFAASTLFTGGVIEKPEWRPVTRFEGQGIDKDHAVNDMMYLKA
;
A
#
# COMPACT_ATOMS: atom_id res chain seq x y z
N MET A 1 17.24 25.06 -0.50
CA MET A 1 16.21 24.67 -1.49
C MET A 1 16.27 23.14 -1.60
N GLU A 2 15.39 22.41 -0.90
CA GLU A 2 15.31 20.95 -1.02
C GLU A 2 14.92 20.60 -2.45
N ARG A 3 15.63 19.64 -3.04
CA ARG A 3 15.26 19.12 -4.36
C ARG A 3 13.91 18.41 -4.21
N PRO A 4 12.93 18.66 -5.11
CA PRO A 4 11.66 17.96 -5.04
C PRO A 4 11.92 16.44 -5.06
N SER A 5 11.33 15.72 -4.11
CA SER A 5 11.48 14.27 -4.02
C SER A 5 11.06 13.62 -5.36
N VAL A 6 11.83 12.65 -5.83
CA VAL A 6 11.52 11.96 -7.09
C VAL A 6 10.31 11.08 -6.83
N ARG A 7 9.16 11.41 -7.44
CA ARG A 7 7.92 10.64 -7.27
C ARG A 7 8.12 9.17 -7.66
N SER A 8 7.69 8.28 -6.77
CA SER A 8 7.75 6.82 -6.96
C SER A 8 6.66 6.27 -7.90
N TYR A 9 5.68 7.09 -8.24
CA TYR A 9 4.51 6.73 -9.05
C TYR A 9 4.38 7.59 -10.31
N SER A 10 3.57 7.12 -11.27
CA SER A 10 3.18 7.86 -12.47
C SER A 10 1.67 8.04 -12.49
N ILE A 11 1.20 9.28 -12.41
CA ILE A 11 -0.22 9.59 -12.61
C ILE A 11 -0.51 9.45 -14.12
N ARG A 12 -1.03 8.29 -14.53
CA ARG A 12 -1.59 8.13 -15.87
C ARG A 12 -2.97 8.73 -15.85
N GLY A 13 -3.14 9.88 -16.51
CA GLY A 13 -4.40 10.62 -16.54
C GLY A 13 -5.52 9.81 -17.19
N SER A 14 -6.33 9.14 -16.39
CA SER A 14 -7.65 8.69 -16.81
C SER A 14 -8.63 9.81 -16.47
N ARG A 15 -9.33 10.30 -17.51
CA ARG A 15 -10.41 11.26 -17.31
C ARG A 15 -11.53 10.57 -16.54
N ILE A 16 -11.87 11.09 -15.37
CA ILE A 16 -13.11 10.75 -14.68
C ILE A 16 -14.17 11.79 -15.06
N THR A 17 -15.41 11.36 -15.26
CA THR A 17 -16.52 12.26 -15.51
C THR A 17 -16.82 13.09 -14.26
N GLU A 18 -17.54 14.21 -14.43
CA GLU A 18 -17.96 15.05 -13.31
C GLU A 18 -18.83 14.26 -12.31
N ALA A 19 -19.76 13.44 -12.82
CA ALA A 19 -20.60 12.58 -11.98
C ALA A 19 -19.78 11.55 -11.18
N GLN A 20 -18.77 10.92 -11.80
CA GLN A 20 -17.88 10.00 -11.09
C GLN A 20 -17.05 10.70 -10.00
N ARG A 21 -16.61 11.94 -10.27
CA ARG A 21 -15.91 12.76 -9.28
C ARG A 21 -16.81 13.08 -8.09
N ALA A 22 -18.02 13.57 -8.35
CA ALA A 22 -18.98 13.90 -7.29
C ALA A 22 -19.34 12.67 -6.43
N ALA A 23 -19.53 11.50 -7.05
CA ALA A 23 -19.79 10.25 -6.34
C ALA A 23 -18.58 9.85 -5.48
N LYS A 24 -17.36 9.93 -6.02
CA LYS A 24 -16.13 9.67 -5.27
C LYS A 24 -16.03 10.60 -4.06
N ASP A 25 -16.21 11.90 -4.25
CA ASP A 25 -16.07 12.91 -3.20
C ASP A 25 -17.12 12.73 -2.09
N ALA A 26 -18.34 12.31 -2.43
CA ALA A 26 -19.36 11.96 -1.45
C ALA A 26 -18.98 10.75 -0.60
N LEU A 27 -18.47 9.67 -1.21
CA LEU A 27 -18.03 8.46 -0.52
C LEU A 27 -16.74 8.70 0.28
N GLN A 28 -15.84 9.54 -0.22
CA GLN A 28 -14.60 9.92 0.46
C GLN A 28 -14.88 10.58 1.81
N LYS A 29 -15.92 11.41 1.93
CA LYS A 29 -16.34 12.03 3.19
C LYS A 29 -16.78 11.03 4.26
N VAL A 30 -17.27 9.86 3.86
CA VAL A 30 -17.79 8.83 4.78
C VAL A 30 -16.75 7.75 5.07
N HIS A 31 -16.06 7.28 4.04
CA HIS A 31 -15.16 6.13 4.10
C HIS A 31 -13.69 6.51 3.98
N GLY A 32 -13.38 7.76 3.61
CA GLY A 32 -12.03 8.29 3.53
C GLY A 32 -11.54 8.85 4.87
N ILE A 33 -10.23 9.02 4.96
CA ILE A 33 -9.55 9.86 5.93
C ILE A 33 -8.95 11.02 5.14
N GLU A 34 -9.34 12.24 5.46
CA GLU A 34 -8.77 13.42 4.83
C GLU A 34 -7.33 13.62 5.28
N PHE A 35 -6.47 14.01 4.34
CA PHE A 35 -5.08 14.31 4.68
C PHE A 35 -5.00 15.54 5.58
N THR A 36 -4.30 15.38 6.68
CA THR A 36 -3.95 16.46 7.60
C THR A 36 -2.44 16.37 7.95
N GLN A 37 -1.86 17.46 8.42
CA GLN A 37 -0.49 17.44 8.95
C GLN A 37 -0.47 17.12 10.45
N GLN A 38 -1.33 16.18 10.88
CA GLN A 38 -1.47 15.75 12.27
C GLN A 38 -1.62 14.24 12.31
N GLU A 39 -1.05 13.63 13.32
CA GLU A 39 -1.20 12.19 13.55
C GLU A 39 -2.65 11.83 13.80
N ILE A 40 -3.10 10.72 13.18
CA ILE A 40 -4.44 10.17 13.37
C ILE A 40 -4.45 9.15 14.52
N ASN A 41 -5.56 9.06 15.21
CA ASN A 41 -5.74 8.04 16.24
C ASN A 41 -6.31 6.75 15.64
N LEU A 42 -5.45 5.77 15.38
CA LEU A 42 -5.86 4.50 14.75
C LEU A 42 -6.81 3.68 15.64
N SER A 43 -6.69 3.78 16.96
CA SER A 43 -7.59 3.06 17.88
C SER A 43 -9.00 3.66 17.89
N GLU A 44 -9.17 4.94 17.58
CA GLU A 44 -10.49 5.55 17.39
C GLU A 44 -11.10 5.20 16.02
N ILE A 45 -10.27 5.11 14.99
CA ILE A 45 -10.71 4.75 13.63
C ILE A 45 -11.12 3.28 13.57
N PHE A 46 -10.37 2.41 14.26
CA PHE A 46 -10.55 0.96 14.27
C PHE A 46 -10.67 0.40 15.69
N PRO A 47 -11.72 0.78 16.46
CA PRO A 47 -11.81 0.47 17.89
C PRO A 47 -12.01 -1.02 18.23
N LYS A 48 -12.28 -1.85 17.22
CA LYS A 48 -12.51 -3.29 17.38
C LYS A 48 -11.49 -4.14 16.63
N SER A 49 -10.43 -3.53 16.11
CA SER A 49 -9.45 -4.25 15.30
C SER A 49 -8.32 -4.79 16.16
N ASP A 50 -7.97 -6.05 15.92
CA ASP A 50 -6.84 -6.72 16.55
C ASP A 50 -5.50 -6.19 16.01
N LYS A 51 -5.50 -5.80 14.73
CA LYS A 51 -4.33 -5.30 13.99
C LYS A 51 -4.72 -4.18 13.06
N VAL A 52 -3.80 -3.26 12.79
CA VAL A 52 -3.95 -2.24 11.76
C VAL A 52 -2.88 -2.43 10.68
N ILE A 53 -3.33 -2.59 9.44
CA ILE A 53 -2.47 -2.85 8.29
C ILE A 53 -2.65 -1.72 7.26
N MET A 54 -1.54 -1.19 6.74
CA MET A 54 -1.57 -0.22 5.65
C MET A 54 -1.29 -0.91 4.32
N GLU A 55 -2.12 -0.67 3.31
CA GLU A 55 -1.81 -1.04 1.93
C GLU A 55 -1.39 0.20 1.14
N ILE A 56 -0.24 0.11 0.48
CA ILE A 56 0.36 1.18 -0.31
C ILE A 56 0.18 0.88 -1.79
N GLY A 57 -0.48 1.79 -2.52
CA GLY A 57 -0.66 1.65 -3.96
C GLY A 57 -1.66 0.56 -4.35
N PHE A 58 -2.86 0.60 -3.79
CA PHE A 58 -3.89 -0.45 -3.97
C PHE A 58 -4.49 -0.53 -5.40
N GLY A 59 -4.11 0.37 -6.30
CA GLY A 59 -4.55 0.37 -7.70
C GLY A 59 -6.08 0.48 -7.84
N MET A 60 -6.76 -0.57 -8.33
CA MET A 60 -8.23 -0.60 -8.44
C MET A 60 -8.94 -1.15 -7.20
N GLY A 61 -8.19 -1.50 -6.14
CA GLY A 61 -8.69 -1.87 -4.82
C GLY A 61 -9.44 -3.20 -4.73
N GLU A 62 -9.30 -4.08 -5.72
CA GLU A 62 -9.99 -5.37 -5.71
C GLU A 62 -9.41 -6.31 -4.65
N ALA A 63 -8.10 -6.49 -4.64
CA ALA A 63 -7.41 -7.30 -3.64
C ALA A 63 -7.61 -6.74 -2.24
N THR A 64 -7.50 -5.43 -2.07
CA THR A 64 -7.73 -4.71 -0.82
C THR A 64 -9.10 -5.02 -0.21
N ALA A 65 -10.15 -4.91 -1.03
CA ALA A 65 -11.52 -5.18 -0.58
C ALA A 65 -11.72 -6.66 -0.20
N ILE A 66 -11.15 -7.60 -0.97
CA ILE A 66 -11.20 -9.04 -0.67
C ILE A 66 -10.47 -9.33 0.66
N ILE A 67 -9.28 -8.78 0.86
CA ILE A 67 -8.50 -8.97 2.09
C ILE A 67 -9.26 -8.43 3.29
N ALA A 68 -9.77 -7.19 3.21
CA ALA A 68 -10.53 -6.58 4.30
C ALA A 68 -11.79 -7.37 4.65
N LYS A 69 -12.51 -7.89 3.64
CA LYS A 69 -13.71 -8.71 3.82
C LYS A 69 -13.40 -10.03 4.52
N ASN A 70 -12.29 -10.68 4.13
CA ASN A 70 -11.90 -11.98 4.66
C ASN A 70 -11.26 -11.90 6.06
N HIS A 71 -10.83 -10.72 6.47
CA HIS A 71 -10.20 -10.47 7.77
C HIS A 71 -10.90 -9.33 8.53
N PRO A 72 -12.17 -9.50 8.94
CA PRO A 72 -12.99 -8.42 9.51
C PRO A 72 -12.48 -7.91 10.86
N ASN A 73 -11.64 -8.68 11.55
CA ASN A 73 -11.03 -8.29 12.82
C ASN A 73 -9.79 -7.39 12.66
N ASN A 74 -9.31 -7.16 11.43
CA ASN A 74 -8.20 -6.24 11.18
C ASN A 74 -8.73 -4.93 10.63
N GLY A 75 -8.11 -3.81 11.00
CA GLY A 75 -8.30 -2.51 10.37
C GLY A 75 -7.36 -2.33 9.18
N TYR A 76 -7.84 -1.72 8.11
CA TYR A 76 -7.05 -1.46 6.90
C TYR A 76 -7.08 0.00 6.52
N ILE A 77 -5.89 0.57 6.25
CA ILE A 77 -5.71 1.88 5.63
C ILE A 77 -5.16 1.67 4.24
N ALA A 78 -5.92 2.02 3.22
CA ALA A 78 -5.49 1.96 1.83
C ALA A 78 -5.07 3.34 1.34
N VAL A 79 -3.82 3.49 0.90
CA VAL A 79 -3.25 4.76 0.44
C VAL A 79 -2.90 4.68 -1.04
N ASP A 80 -3.42 5.61 -1.84
CA ASP A 80 -3.09 5.73 -3.26
C ASP A 80 -3.29 7.19 -3.71
N VAL A 81 -2.68 7.55 -4.84
CA VAL A 81 -2.78 8.87 -5.50
C VAL A 81 -3.63 8.83 -6.77
N HIS A 82 -4.20 7.67 -7.11
CA HIS A 82 -4.88 7.44 -8.38
C HIS A 82 -6.40 7.57 -8.27
N PRO A 83 -7.02 8.72 -8.67
CA PRO A 83 -8.44 9.01 -8.42
C PRO A 83 -9.43 7.94 -8.91
N PRO A 84 -9.24 7.29 -10.09
CA PRO A 84 -10.11 6.20 -10.51
C PRO A 84 -10.06 4.98 -9.59
N GLY A 85 -8.88 4.66 -9.04
CA GLY A 85 -8.71 3.59 -8.06
C GLY A 85 -9.43 3.91 -6.75
N ILE A 86 -9.25 5.14 -6.25
CA ILE A 86 -9.95 5.64 -5.07
C ILE A 86 -11.47 5.46 -5.22
N GLY A 87 -12.05 5.95 -6.32
CA GLY A 87 -13.49 5.81 -6.56
C GLY A 87 -13.96 4.36 -6.64
N LYS A 88 -13.14 3.47 -7.22
CA LYS A 88 -13.43 2.02 -7.30
C LYS A 88 -13.40 1.36 -5.92
N LEU A 89 -12.39 1.65 -5.11
CA LEU A 89 -12.29 1.07 -3.78
C LEU A 89 -13.41 1.57 -2.87
N LEU A 90 -13.73 2.87 -2.91
CA LEU A 90 -14.85 3.44 -2.15
C LEU A 90 -16.19 2.78 -2.52
N ALA A 91 -16.43 2.51 -3.80
CA ALA A 91 -17.62 1.77 -4.24
C ALA A 91 -17.64 0.35 -3.66
N ARG A 92 -16.51 -0.37 -3.69
CA ARG A 92 -16.40 -1.72 -3.11
C ARG A 92 -16.61 -1.76 -1.60
N ILE A 93 -16.19 -0.70 -0.88
CA ILE A 93 -16.46 -0.58 0.56
C ILE A 93 -17.96 -0.60 0.82
N VAL A 94 -18.72 0.19 0.04
CA VAL A 94 -20.19 0.26 0.17
C VAL A 94 -20.85 -1.05 -0.30
N GLU A 95 -20.46 -1.57 -1.46
CA GLU A 95 -21.02 -2.81 -2.04
C GLU A 95 -20.83 -4.05 -1.13
N ASN A 96 -19.80 -4.06 -0.30
CA ASN A 96 -19.47 -5.18 0.59
C ASN A 96 -19.65 -4.86 2.07
N ASP A 97 -20.25 -3.71 2.44
CA ASP A 97 -20.46 -3.26 3.82
C ASP A 97 -19.19 -3.29 4.68
N LEU A 98 -18.03 -2.90 4.09
CA LEU A 98 -16.76 -2.96 4.80
C LEU A 98 -16.64 -1.80 5.79
N THR A 99 -16.64 -2.13 7.08
CA THR A 99 -16.49 -1.16 8.17
C THR A 99 -15.04 -1.01 8.65
N ASN A 100 -14.20 -1.97 8.28
CA ASN A 100 -12.81 -2.10 8.70
C ASN A 100 -11.78 -1.60 7.67
N LEU A 101 -12.21 -0.84 6.65
CA LEU A 101 -11.35 -0.31 5.59
C LEU A 101 -11.59 1.18 5.41
N LYS A 102 -10.51 1.95 5.43
CA LYS A 102 -10.48 3.40 5.19
C LYS A 102 -9.51 3.74 4.07
N VAL A 103 -9.78 4.83 3.35
CA VAL A 103 -9.02 5.25 2.17
C VAL A 103 -8.41 6.63 2.39
N ILE A 104 -7.12 6.78 2.07
CA ILE A 104 -6.41 8.07 2.03
C ILE A 104 -5.96 8.32 0.58
N GLU A 105 -6.38 9.45 0.01
CA GLU A 105 -5.95 9.91 -1.33
C GLU A 105 -4.81 10.90 -1.19
N GLU A 106 -3.57 10.40 -1.05
CA GLU A 106 -2.38 11.22 -0.90
C GLU A 106 -1.10 10.40 -1.18
N ASP A 107 0.04 11.07 -1.36
CA ASP A 107 1.35 10.44 -1.45
C ASP A 107 1.69 9.74 -0.12
N VAL A 108 2.00 8.46 -0.19
CA VAL A 108 2.28 7.65 1.00
C VAL A 108 3.43 8.18 1.84
N HIS A 109 4.46 8.80 1.24
CA HIS A 109 5.56 9.39 2.00
C HIS A 109 5.06 10.51 2.90
N VAL A 110 4.16 11.33 2.39
CA VAL A 110 3.56 12.45 3.14
C VAL A 110 2.61 11.93 4.24
N VAL A 111 1.82 10.89 3.92
CA VAL A 111 0.95 10.21 4.91
C VAL A 111 1.76 9.62 6.05
N LEU A 112 2.83 8.86 5.74
CA LEU A 112 3.71 8.25 6.75
C LEU A 112 4.43 9.29 7.61
N GLN A 113 4.83 10.41 7.02
CA GLN A 113 5.53 11.48 7.74
C GLN A 113 4.64 12.25 8.71
N HIS A 114 3.37 12.46 8.35
CA HIS A 114 2.53 13.43 9.08
C HIS A 114 1.32 12.81 9.78
N MET A 115 0.81 11.67 9.29
CA MET A 115 -0.45 11.13 9.78
C MET A 115 -0.33 9.84 10.58
N ILE A 116 0.70 9.05 10.32
CA ILE A 116 0.84 7.74 10.96
C ILE A 116 1.73 7.86 12.20
N PRO A 117 1.21 7.54 13.40
CA PRO A 117 2.00 7.53 14.61
C PRO A 117 3.08 6.43 14.57
N ASP A 118 4.13 6.61 15.36
CA ASP A 118 5.13 5.56 15.53
C ASP A 118 4.53 4.34 16.23
N GLU A 119 5.02 3.15 15.90
CA GLU A 119 4.60 1.86 16.46
C GLU A 119 3.09 1.63 16.45
N SER A 120 2.42 2.01 15.35
CA SER A 120 0.97 1.95 15.22
C SER A 120 0.46 1.02 14.11
N LEU A 121 1.34 0.56 13.22
CA LEU A 121 1.00 -0.38 12.15
C LEU A 121 1.53 -1.78 12.47
N ASP A 122 0.66 -2.78 12.45
CA ASP A 122 1.05 -4.18 12.58
C ASP A 122 1.61 -4.76 11.28
N GLY A 123 1.32 -4.12 10.16
CA GLY A 123 1.86 -4.53 8.86
C GLY A 123 1.68 -3.50 7.76
N ILE A 124 2.48 -3.70 6.72
CA ILE A 124 2.37 -2.96 5.46
C ILE A 124 2.25 -3.96 4.32
N HIS A 125 1.29 -3.76 3.43
CA HIS A 125 1.17 -4.44 2.15
C HIS A 125 1.65 -3.50 1.04
N LEU A 126 2.55 -4.00 0.19
CA LEU A 126 3.06 -3.31 -0.98
C LEU A 126 3.03 -4.26 -2.18
N PHE A 127 1.90 -4.33 -2.87
CA PHE A 127 1.68 -5.28 -3.94
C PHE A 127 1.85 -4.64 -5.31
N PHE A 128 2.72 -5.21 -6.12
CA PHE A 128 3.02 -4.81 -7.50
C PHE A 128 3.35 -3.32 -7.66
N PRO A 129 4.29 -2.78 -6.83
CA PRO A 129 4.73 -1.41 -7.00
C PRO A 129 5.38 -1.20 -8.38
N ASP A 130 5.30 0.03 -8.90
CA ASP A 130 5.87 0.39 -10.21
C ASP A 130 7.33 -0.08 -10.33
N PRO A 131 7.68 -0.99 -11.26
CA PRO A 131 9.01 -1.61 -11.32
C PRO A 131 10.08 -0.70 -11.95
N TRP A 132 9.66 0.35 -12.66
CA TRP A 132 10.55 1.29 -13.35
C TRP A 132 11.66 0.57 -14.14
N PRO A 133 11.35 -0.16 -15.25
CA PRO A 133 12.28 -1.10 -15.90
C PRO A 133 13.56 -0.44 -16.46
N LYS A 134 13.48 0.86 -16.84
CA LYS A 134 14.62 1.59 -17.39
C LYS A 134 15.60 1.96 -16.28
N LYS A 135 16.88 1.58 -16.40
CA LYS A 135 17.95 1.82 -15.40
C LYS A 135 17.97 3.27 -14.88
N LYS A 136 17.80 4.26 -15.76
CA LYS A 136 17.74 5.69 -15.36
C LYS A 136 16.53 6.03 -14.46
N HIS A 137 15.52 5.17 -14.37
CA HIS A 137 14.32 5.33 -13.57
C HIS A 137 14.33 4.51 -12.27
N ASN A 138 15.33 3.62 -12.05
CA ASN A 138 15.39 2.80 -10.82
C ASN A 138 15.33 3.62 -9.55
N LYS A 139 15.88 4.85 -9.56
CA LYS A 139 15.79 5.81 -8.44
C LYS A 139 14.35 6.23 -8.07
N ARG A 140 13.35 5.88 -8.88
CA ARG A 140 11.92 6.10 -8.63
C ARG A 140 11.26 4.93 -7.90
N ARG A 141 11.94 3.77 -7.81
CA ARG A 141 11.42 2.62 -7.07
C ARG A 141 11.16 3.02 -5.64
N ILE A 142 9.98 2.66 -5.12
CA ILE A 142 9.57 3.06 -3.77
C ILE A 142 10.46 2.38 -2.72
N VAL A 143 10.80 1.10 -2.91
CA VAL A 143 11.66 0.36 -1.98
C VAL A 143 13.10 0.82 -2.16
N ASN A 144 13.59 1.54 -1.18
CA ASN A 144 14.95 2.03 -1.06
C ASN A 144 15.27 2.28 0.43
N GLU A 145 16.52 2.57 0.75
CA GLU A 145 16.96 2.79 2.14
C GLU A 145 16.14 3.87 2.87
N GLY A 146 15.84 4.99 2.20
CA GLY A 146 15.02 6.07 2.77
C GLY A 146 13.59 5.63 3.09
N PHE A 147 13.00 4.76 2.26
CA PHE A 147 11.68 4.19 2.53
C PHE A 147 11.73 3.24 3.73
N LEU A 148 12.75 2.39 3.85
CA LEU A 148 12.89 1.52 5.02
C LEU A 148 13.03 2.32 6.30
N ALA A 149 13.85 3.38 6.29
CA ALA A 149 14.00 4.29 7.42
C ALA A 149 12.70 5.01 7.79
N LEU A 150 11.84 5.32 6.79
CA LEU A 150 10.55 5.98 7.00
C LEU A 150 9.50 5.04 7.62
N ILE A 151 9.41 3.79 7.13
CA ILE A 151 8.38 2.84 7.61
C ILE A 151 8.76 2.16 8.93
N HIS A 152 10.05 1.96 9.19
CA HIS A 152 10.51 1.23 10.37
C HIS A 152 9.94 1.77 11.69
N PRO A 153 9.99 3.08 12.01
CA PRO A 153 9.40 3.59 13.24
C PRO A 153 7.87 3.40 13.28
N LYS A 154 7.18 3.37 12.14
CA LYS A 154 5.71 3.28 12.07
C LYS A 154 5.17 1.88 12.36
N ILE A 155 5.98 0.86 12.10
CA ILE A 155 5.61 -0.54 12.31
C ILE A 155 5.84 -0.91 13.78
N THR A 156 4.90 -1.66 14.37
CA THR A 156 5.01 -2.22 15.74
C THR A 156 6.14 -3.24 15.83
N LYS A 157 6.62 -3.53 17.04
CA LYS A 157 7.61 -4.59 17.25
C LYS A 157 7.04 -5.94 16.79
N GLY A 158 7.79 -6.64 15.92
CA GLY A 158 7.35 -7.90 15.30
C GLY A 158 6.32 -7.73 14.19
N GLY A 159 5.95 -6.49 13.84
CA GLY A 159 5.14 -6.19 12.67
C GLY A 159 5.93 -6.40 11.38
N PHE A 160 5.25 -6.32 10.24
CA PHE A 160 5.81 -6.80 8.97
C PHE A 160 5.61 -5.82 7.81
N ILE A 161 6.40 -6.03 6.76
CA ILE A 161 6.08 -5.57 5.41
C ILE A 161 6.03 -6.77 4.46
N HIS A 162 4.92 -6.91 3.74
CA HIS A 162 4.73 -7.92 2.69
C HIS A 162 4.75 -7.25 1.32
N ILE A 163 5.67 -7.66 0.48
CA ILE A 163 5.88 -7.14 -0.86
C ILE A 163 5.66 -8.24 -1.88
N ALA A 164 4.91 -7.96 -2.95
CA ALA A 164 4.79 -8.87 -4.09
C ALA A 164 5.14 -8.14 -5.38
N THR A 165 5.88 -8.79 -6.27
CA THR A 165 6.21 -8.26 -7.60
C THR A 165 6.43 -9.39 -8.61
N ASP A 166 5.99 -9.19 -9.85
CA ASP A 166 6.23 -10.06 -11.01
C ASP A 166 7.48 -9.67 -11.82
N TRP A 167 8.16 -8.58 -11.41
CA TRP A 167 9.35 -8.07 -12.09
C TRP A 167 10.62 -8.54 -11.38
N VAL A 168 11.26 -9.61 -11.91
CA VAL A 168 12.45 -10.23 -11.29
C VAL A 168 13.56 -9.23 -10.94
N PRO A 169 13.99 -8.29 -11.85
CA PRO A 169 15.04 -7.34 -11.49
C PRO A 169 14.63 -6.36 -10.37
N TYR A 170 13.34 -6.24 -10.08
CA TYR A 170 12.89 -5.44 -8.92
C TYR A 170 12.86 -6.29 -7.66
N ALA A 171 12.45 -7.56 -7.75
CA ALA A 171 12.53 -8.49 -6.63
C ALA A 171 13.98 -8.62 -6.11
N GLU A 172 14.96 -8.76 -7.02
CA GLU A 172 16.38 -8.76 -6.67
C GLU A 172 16.81 -7.47 -5.98
N SER A 173 16.44 -6.30 -6.55
CA SER A 173 16.75 -5.00 -5.97
C SER A 173 16.12 -4.80 -4.58
N ILE A 174 14.90 -5.31 -4.35
CA ILE A 174 14.24 -5.28 -3.04
C ILE A 174 15.05 -6.10 -2.03
N GLN A 175 15.43 -7.33 -2.39
CA GLN A 175 16.23 -8.19 -1.53
C GLN A 175 17.57 -7.54 -1.17
N GLU A 176 18.27 -6.92 -2.15
CA GLU A 176 19.51 -6.17 -1.91
C GLU A 176 19.33 -5.04 -0.90
N VAL A 177 18.26 -4.23 -1.03
CA VAL A 177 17.96 -3.12 -0.12
C VAL A 177 17.71 -3.61 1.30
N PHE A 178 16.94 -4.69 1.47
CA PHE A 178 16.67 -5.26 2.79
C PHE A 178 17.90 -5.96 3.38
N ALA A 179 18.69 -6.66 2.59
CA ALA A 179 19.93 -7.32 3.04
C ALA A 179 20.99 -6.31 3.51
N ALA A 180 21.03 -5.11 2.94
CA ALA A 180 21.92 -4.03 3.37
C ALA A 180 21.45 -3.32 4.64
N SER A 181 20.22 -3.59 5.12
CA SER A 181 19.62 -2.94 6.28
C SER A 181 19.58 -3.88 7.49
N THR A 182 19.81 -3.34 8.69
CA THR A 182 19.62 -4.04 9.97
C THR A 182 18.22 -3.81 10.56
N LEU A 183 17.38 -3.03 9.90
CA LEU A 183 16.05 -2.62 10.40
C LEU A 183 15.01 -3.74 10.29
N PHE A 184 15.21 -4.67 9.35
CA PHE A 184 14.27 -5.74 9.05
C PHE A 184 14.98 -7.06 8.81
N THR A 185 14.31 -8.17 9.12
CA THR A 185 14.76 -9.53 8.85
C THR A 185 13.70 -10.29 8.07
N GLY A 186 14.09 -11.13 7.12
CA GLY A 186 13.14 -11.89 6.30
C GLY A 186 13.68 -12.20 4.92
N GLY A 187 12.79 -12.40 3.96
CA GLY A 187 13.16 -12.73 2.58
C GLY A 187 11.99 -13.21 1.74
N VAL A 188 12.30 -13.96 0.70
CA VAL A 188 11.32 -14.58 -0.19
C VAL A 188 10.51 -15.65 0.55
N ILE A 189 9.21 -15.67 0.34
CA ILE A 189 8.28 -16.63 0.90
C ILE A 189 7.42 -17.24 -0.20
N GLU A 190 6.74 -18.34 0.09
CA GLU A 190 5.63 -18.81 -0.73
C GLU A 190 4.47 -17.82 -0.63
N LYS A 191 3.70 -17.70 -1.72
CA LYS A 191 2.51 -16.85 -1.72
C LYS A 191 1.54 -17.28 -0.63
N PRO A 192 1.19 -16.41 0.34
CA PRO A 192 0.21 -16.74 1.37
C PRO A 192 -1.18 -16.96 0.76
N GLU A 193 -1.92 -17.95 1.25
CA GLU A 193 -3.28 -18.27 0.79
C GLU A 193 -4.25 -17.08 0.91
N TRP A 194 -4.07 -16.25 1.96
CA TRP A 194 -4.90 -15.08 2.21
C TRP A 194 -4.69 -13.95 1.20
N ARG A 195 -3.55 -13.92 0.45
CA ARG A 195 -3.30 -12.91 -0.58
C ARG A 195 -4.01 -13.33 -1.88
N PRO A 196 -5.07 -12.62 -2.30
CA PRO A 196 -5.77 -12.96 -3.53
C PRO A 196 -4.87 -12.75 -4.75
N VAL A 197 -5.23 -13.41 -5.84
CA VAL A 197 -4.64 -13.11 -7.16
C VAL A 197 -5.07 -11.70 -7.55
N THR A 198 -4.08 -10.83 -7.80
CA THR A 198 -4.36 -9.47 -8.27
C THR A 198 -4.55 -9.44 -9.79
N ARG A 199 -5.16 -8.37 -10.30
CA ARG A 199 -5.29 -8.17 -11.75
C ARG A 199 -3.92 -8.13 -12.45
N PHE A 200 -2.89 -7.59 -11.80
CA PHE A 200 -1.53 -7.53 -12.35
C PHE A 200 -0.91 -8.92 -12.40
N GLU A 201 -1.09 -9.72 -11.35
CA GLU A 201 -0.66 -11.11 -11.30
C GLU A 201 -1.36 -11.95 -12.39
N GLY A 202 -2.67 -11.79 -12.59
CA GLY A 202 -3.40 -12.46 -13.68
C GLY A 202 -2.84 -12.14 -15.07
N GLN A 203 -2.46 -10.88 -15.31
CA GLN A 203 -1.79 -10.49 -16.57
C GLN A 203 -0.34 -10.99 -16.68
N GLY A 204 0.33 -11.23 -15.54
CA GLY A 204 1.68 -11.81 -15.47
C GLY A 204 1.68 -13.32 -15.70
N ILE A 205 0.69 -14.04 -15.14
CA ILE A 205 0.51 -15.49 -15.34
C ILE A 205 0.32 -15.81 -16.84
N ASP A 206 -0.42 -14.98 -17.58
CA ASP A 206 -0.56 -15.11 -19.04
C ASP A 206 0.76 -14.93 -19.81
N LYS A 207 1.83 -14.48 -19.13
CA LYS A 207 3.18 -14.23 -19.70
C LYS A 207 4.28 -15.08 -19.06
N ASP A 208 3.93 -16.15 -18.33
CA ASP A 208 4.87 -17.00 -17.58
C ASP A 208 5.77 -16.25 -16.57
N HIS A 209 5.31 -15.11 -16.05
CA HIS A 209 6.04 -14.38 -15.03
C HIS A 209 5.73 -14.94 -13.64
N ALA A 210 6.76 -15.51 -12.99
CA ALA A 210 6.66 -15.92 -11.59
C ALA A 210 6.54 -14.69 -10.68
N VAL A 211 5.56 -14.71 -9.78
CA VAL A 211 5.43 -13.67 -8.74
C VAL A 211 6.37 -13.99 -7.58
N ASN A 212 7.13 -13.00 -7.13
CA ASN A 212 7.96 -13.09 -5.95
C ASN A 212 7.22 -12.44 -4.78
N ASP A 213 6.83 -13.23 -3.81
CA ASP A 213 6.33 -12.77 -2.52
C ASP A 213 7.51 -12.68 -1.53
N MET A 214 7.59 -11.59 -0.79
CA MET A 214 8.66 -11.33 0.18
C MET A 214 8.06 -10.79 1.46
N MET A 215 8.46 -11.35 2.60
CA MET A 215 8.03 -10.92 3.93
C MET A 215 9.24 -10.52 4.75
N TYR A 216 9.19 -9.33 5.32
CA TYR A 216 10.22 -8.83 6.23
C TYR A 216 9.57 -8.36 7.53
N LEU A 217 10.14 -8.76 8.64
CA LEU A 217 9.69 -8.42 9.99
C LEU A 217 10.59 -7.31 10.55
N LYS A 218 9.98 -6.38 11.29
CA LYS A 218 10.72 -5.36 12.04
C LYS A 218 11.65 -6.05 13.03
N ALA A 219 12.96 -5.75 12.97
CA ALA A 219 13.99 -6.30 13.84
C ALA A 219 13.94 -5.73 15.27
#